data_8ffd48e1534cac31cc83a6c206438b84
#
_entry.id   8ffd48e1534cac31cc83a6c206438b84
#
_cell.length_a   1.000
_cell.length_b   1.000
_cell.length_c   1.000
_cell.angle_alpha   90.00
_cell.angle_beta   90.00
_cell.angle_gamma   90.00
#
_symmetry.space_group_name_H-M   'P 1'
#
loop_
_entity.id
_entity.type
_entity.pdbx_description
1 polymer ?
#
loop_
_entity_poly.entity_id
_entity_poly.type
_entity_poly.pdbx_seq_one_letter_code
_entity_poly.pdbx_strand_id
1 'polypeptide(L)'
;MKTYKKILALLMAVAAVGMMAACGSTAEEPAEAEDAEVVEATTEEAAAPADAAGFTEYPIFEDEEIAFMNVSAVYFQAVPMSNGNENIEDFDIHLECDVSALENDLGYGVGDWVPYLTVDYQVIHDNGNGDVAAEGTFMVMSASDGPHYGANIALPDADTYKVIFTFHNPEENGYLIHTDAETGPGGLFDEYFADGNLTVEYEGWDYTPMEF
;
A
#
# COMPACT_ATOMS: atom_id res chain seq x y z
N MET A 1 10.19 40.51 27.57
CA MET A 1 10.42 41.82 26.90
C MET A 1 11.66 41.75 26.04
N LYS A 2 11.56 42.14 24.80
CA LYS A 2 12.51 42.42 23.71
C LYS A 2 12.26 41.48 22.53
N THR A 3 11.52 41.88 21.65
CA THR A 3 11.45 42.83 20.48
C THR A 3 12.00 42.23 19.21
N TYR A 4 11.07 42.10 18.30
CA TYR A 4 11.13 41.92 16.85
C TYR A 4 12.27 42.62 16.11
N LYS A 5 12.77 42.02 15.02
CA LYS A 5 13.12 42.75 13.81
C LYS A 5 12.80 41.95 12.55
N LYS A 6 11.78 42.44 11.84
CA LYS A 6 11.51 42.17 10.43
C LYS A 6 12.57 42.92 9.61
N ILE A 7 13.08 42.28 8.55
CA ILE A 7 13.72 43.03 7.46
C ILE A 7 13.09 42.52 6.15
N LEU A 8 12.60 43.53 5.43
CA LEU A 8 11.85 43.52 4.18
C LEU A 8 12.78 43.89 3.03
N ALA A 9 12.56 43.27 1.87
CA ALA A 9 12.78 43.76 0.50
C ALA A 9 14.22 43.89 -0.05
N LEU A 10 14.46 43.40 -1.26
CA LEU A 10 14.56 44.24 -2.46
C LEU A 10 14.58 43.43 -3.75
N LEU A 11 13.65 43.73 -4.64
CA LEU A 11 13.71 43.42 -6.07
C LEU A 11 14.86 44.18 -6.76
N MET A 12 15.55 43.54 -7.71
CA MET A 12 16.16 44.24 -8.85
C MET A 12 16.05 43.42 -10.13
N ALA A 13 15.30 43.95 -11.07
CA ALA A 13 15.28 43.59 -12.46
C ALA A 13 16.46 44.29 -13.16
N VAL A 14 17.18 43.58 -14.02
CA VAL A 14 18.04 44.19 -15.03
C VAL A 14 17.78 43.51 -16.37
N ALA A 15 17.26 44.33 -17.29
CA ALA A 15 17.18 44.04 -18.72
C ALA A 15 18.48 44.48 -19.37
N ALA A 16 19.01 43.69 -20.29
CA ALA A 16 19.99 44.17 -21.27
C ALA A 16 19.72 43.49 -22.63
N VAL A 17 19.47 44.37 -23.59
CA VAL A 17 19.25 44.16 -25.02
C VAL A 17 20.63 44.06 -25.69
N GLY A 18 20.75 43.24 -26.72
CA GLY A 18 21.91 43.25 -27.63
C GLY A 18 21.64 42.47 -28.91
N MET A 19 21.56 43.21 -30.01
CA MET A 19 21.17 42.85 -31.37
C MET A 19 22.30 42.25 -32.24
N MET A 20 21.83 41.62 -33.35
CA MET A 20 22.40 41.51 -34.71
C MET A 20 23.35 40.33 -34.99
N ALA A 21 23.32 39.69 -36.18
CA ALA A 21 22.60 39.72 -37.44
C ALA A 21 22.93 38.47 -38.29
N ALA A 22 21.94 38.04 -39.02
CA ALA A 22 21.88 37.79 -40.45
C ALA A 22 22.39 36.47 -41.08
N CYS A 23 21.45 35.91 -41.82
CA CYS A 23 21.40 35.30 -43.16
C CYS A 23 21.37 33.77 -43.27
N GLY A 24 20.26 33.37 -43.93
CA GLY A 24 20.16 32.10 -44.65
C GLY A 24 18.77 31.50 -44.66
N SER A 25 18.03 31.78 -45.70
CA SER A 25 16.67 31.38 -46.05
C SER A 25 16.47 29.87 -46.15
N THR A 26 15.36 29.35 -45.64
CA THR A 26 14.33 28.63 -46.42
C THR A 26 13.05 28.51 -45.57
N ALA A 27 11.94 28.80 -46.20
CA ALA A 27 10.62 28.79 -45.62
C ALA A 27 10.09 27.35 -45.42
N GLU A 28 9.55 27.10 -44.26
CA GLU A 28 8.50 26.11 -44.05
C GLU A 28 7.48 26.68 -43.03
N GLU A 29 6.24 26.44 -43.33
CA GLU A 29 5.01 26.96 -42.74
C GLU A 29 4.89 26.68 -41.22
N PRO A 30 4.23 27.54 -40.42
CA PRO A 30 4.00 27.32 -39.02
C PRO A 30 2.86 26.32 -38.80
N ALA A 31 3.14 25.20 -38.15
CA ALA A 31 2.14 24.32 -37.58
C ALA A 31 1.49 25.02 -36.39
N GLU A 32 0.15 25.07 -36.40
CA GLU A 32 -0.70 25.60 -35.36
C GLU A 32 -0.38 24.92 -34.01
N ALA A 33 -0.24 25.71 -32.97
CA ALA A 33 -0.16 25.24 -31.60
C ALA A 33 -1.58 24.83 -31.18
N GLU A 34 -1.79 23.52 -31.04
CA GLU A 34 -2.96 22.99 -30.37
C GLU A 34 -2.90 23.32 -28.85
N ASP A 35 -3.97 23.95 -28.42
CA ASP A 35 -4.28 24.35 -27.07
C ASP A 35 -4.27 23.11 -26.18
N ALA A 36 -3.33 23.03 -25.25
CA ALA A 36 -3.29 21.97 -24.25
C ALA A 36 -4.39 22.25 -23.22
N GLU A 37 -5.50 21.58 -23.37
CA GLU A 37 -6.57 21.53 -22.39
C GLU A 37 -6.02 20.94 -21.08
N VAL A 38 -5.98 21.75 -20.04
CA VAL A 38 -5.66 21.32 -18.68
C VAL A 38 -6.81 20.45 -18.20
N VAL A 39 -6.63 19.16 -18.23
CA VAL A 39 -7.57 18.21 -17.61
C VAL A 39 -7.36 18.35 -16.10
N GLU A 40 -8.31 18.98 -15.41
CA GLU A 40 -8.43 18.89 -13.97
C GLU A 40 -8.62 17.40 -13.63
N ALA A 41 -7.63 16.81 -12.96
CA ALA A 41 -7.77 15.50 -12.35
C ALA A 41 -8.76 15.63 -11.20
N THR A 42 -10.00 15.26 -11.47
CA THR A 42 -10.94 14.91 -10.40
C THR A 42 -10.41 13.61 -9.80
N THR A 43 -10.00 13.67 -8.54
CA THR A 43 -9.83 12.48 -7.70
C THR A 43 -11.21 11.85 -7.55
N GLU A 44 -11.53 10.92 -8.44
CA GLU A 44 -12.51 9.90 -8.18
C GLU A 44 -11.85 8.92 -7.21
N GLU A 45 -12.42 8.84 -6.03
CA GLU A 45 -12.25 7.75 -5.10
C GLU A 45 -12.35 6.44 -5.91
N ALA A 46 -11.23 5.75 -6.04
CA ALA A 46 -11.16 4.50 -6.79
C ALA A 46 -11.92 3.44 -5.97
N ALA A 47 -13.21 3.32 -6.26
CA ALA A 47 -13.91 2.08 -5.98
C ALA A 47 -13.13 0.96 -6.67
N ALA A 48 -12.75 -0.06 -5.92
CA ALA A 48 -12.08 -1.24 -6.41
C ALA A 48 -12.76 -1.72 -7.70
N PRO A 49 -12.00 -2.12 -8.75
CA PRO A 49 -12.60 -2.62 -9.97
C PRO A 49 -13.28 -3.94 -9.65
N ALA A 50 -14.59 -3.88 -9.44
CA ALA A 50 -15.41 -5.07 -9.42
C ALA A 50 -15.23 -5.79 -10.77
N ASP A 51 -14.70 -7.02 -10.70
CA ASP A 51 -15.03 -8.08 -11.63
C ASP A 51 -14.46 -8.03 -13.04
N ALA A 52 -13.20 -8.45 -13.20
CA ALA A 52 -12.67 -8.81 -14.52
C ALA A 52 -12.75 -10.32 -14.84
N ALA A 53 -13.15 -11.20 -13.90
CA ALA A 53 -13.13 -12.65 -14.14
C ALA A 53 -14.16 -13.48 -13.35
N GLY A 54 -15.22 -12.88 -12.80
CA GLY A 54 -16.17 -13.62 -11.96
C GLY A 54 -15.64 -13.90 -10.56
N PHE A 55 -14.61 -13.19 -10.13
CA PHE A 55 -14.15 -13.16 -8.75
C PHE A 55 -14.94 -12.12 -7.98
N THR A 56 -15.33 -12.46 -6.76
CA THR A 56 -15.87 -11.51 -5.80
C THR A 56 -14.98 -11.56 -4.58
N GLU A 57 -14.39 -10.44 -4.25
CA GLU A 57 -13.68 -10.25 -3.00
C GLU A 57 -14.67 -9.90 -1.90
N TYR A 58 -14.50 -10.54 -0.75
CA TYR A 58 -15.34 -10.32 0.41
C TYR A 58 -14.50 -9.64 1.49
N PRO A 59 -14.82 -8.41 1.89
CA PRO A 59 -14.06 -7.73 2.92
C PRO A 59 -14.25 -8.41 4.27
N ILE A 60 -13.16 -8.55 5.01
CA ILE A 60 -13.17 -8.90 6.44
C ILE A 60 -13.18 -7.60 7.24
N PHE A 61 -12.23 -6.72 6.93
CA PHE A 61 -12.17 -5.35 7.44
C PHE A 61 -11.46 -4.44 6.44
N GLU A 62 -11.73 -3.15 6.54
CA GLU A 62 -11.14 -2.11 5.68
C GLU A 62 -10.59 -0.99 6.54
N ASP A 63 -9.49 -0.36 6.10
CA ASP A 63 -8.94 0.88 6.65
C ASP A 63 -8.55 0.82 8.14
N GLU A 64 -8.00 -0.29 8.60
CA GLU A 64 -7.41 -0.35 9.94
C GLU A 64 -6.03 0.31 9.96
N GLU A 65 -5.92 1.44 10.66
CA GLU A 65 -4.68 2.20 10.76
C GLU A 65 -3.79 1.70 11.90
N ILE A 66 -2.54 1.36 11.58
CA ILE A 66 -1.54 1.03 12.58
C ILE A 66 -0.19 1.66 12.24
N ALA A 67 0.34 2.48 13.13
CA ALA A 67 1.59 3.19 12.96
C ALA A 67 1.60 4.00 11.64
N PHE A 68 2.43 3.62 10.67
CA PHE A 68 2.53 4.25 9.37
C PHE A 68 1.77 3.50 8.28
N MET A 69 0.96 2.51 8.63
CA MET A 69 0.27 1.63 7.68
C MET A 69 -1.24 1.74 7.80
N ASN A 70 -1.92 1.65 6.66
CA ASN A 70 -3.32 1.33 6.50
C ASN A 70 -3.41 -0.13 6.04
N VAL A 71 -4.23 -0.93 6.70
CA VAL A 71 -4.37 -2.36 6.50
C VAL A 71 -5.81 -2.71 6.19
N SER A 72 -6.03 -3.47 5.13
CA SER A 72 -7.31 -4.07 4.79
C SER A 72 -7.15 -5.57 4.62
N ALA A 73 -8.23 -6.32 4.82
CA ALA A 73 -8.26 -7.76 4.61
C ALA A 73 -9.48 -8.17 3.83
N VAL A 74 -9.25 -8.98 2.81
CA VAL A 74 -10.29 -9.60 2.00
C VAL A 74 -10.08 -11.11 1.91
N TYR A 75 -11.10 -11.83 1.48
CA TYR A 75 -10.98 -13.23 1.14
C TYR A 75 -11.85 -13.57 -0.08
N PHE A 76 -11.44 -14.60 -0.79
CA PHE A 76 -12.15 -15.14 -1.95
C PHE A 76 -11.76 -16.61 -2.15
N GLN A 77 -12.20 -17.22 -3.25
CA GLN A 77 -11.85 -18.60 -3.57
C GLN A 77 -10.34 -18.82 -3.64
N ALA A 78 -9.86 -19.98 -3.19
CA ALA A 78 -8.46 -20.34 -3.32
C ALA A 78 -7.98 -20.27 -4.78
N VAL A 79 -6.77 -19.76 -5.01
CA VAL A 79 -6.21 -19.49 -6.34
C VAL A 79 -4.88 -20.20 -6.57
N PRO A 80 -4.58 -20.63 -7.82
CA PRO A 80 -3.32 -21.29 -8.10
C PRO A 80 -2.16 -20.29 -8.09
N MET A 81 -1.06 -20.68 -7.44
CA MET A 81 0.17 -19.89 -7.37
C MET A 81 1.16 -20.24 -8.49
N SER A 82 1.96 -19.26 -8.92
CA SER A 82 2.91 -19.40 -10.02
C SER A 82 4.02 -20.43 -9.76
N ASN A 83 4.31 -20.75 -8.50
CA ASN A 83 5.27 -21.77 -8.11
C ASN A 83 4.76 -23.21 -8.31
N GLY A 84 3.44 -23.40 -8.41
CA GLY A 84 2.80 -24.69 -8.62
C GLY A 84 2.99 -25.71 -7.48
N ASN A 85 3.33 -25.23 -6.29
CA ASN A 85 3.64 -26.11 -5.14
C ASN A 85 2.41 -26.51 -4.33
N GLU A 86 1.27 -25.86 -4.54
CA GLU A 86 0.03 -26.07 -3.83
C GLU A 86 -0.98 -26.83 -4.67
N ASN A 87 -1.67 -27.80 -4.08
CA ASN A 87 -2.86 -28.38 -4.65
C ASN A 87 -4.07 -27.58 -4.19
N ILE A 88 -4.73 -26.90 -5.11
CA ILE A 88 -5.79 -25.95 -4.78
C ILE A 88 -6.98 -26.59 -4.07
N GLU A 89 -7.21 -27.89 -4.30
CA GLU A 89 -8.29 -28.65 -3.66
C GLU A 89 -8.07 -28.86 -2.15
N ASP A 90 -6.89 -28.54 -1.62
CA ASP A 90 -6.58 -28.67 -0.20
C ASP A 90 -6.94 -27.39 0.59
N PHE A 91 -7.43 -26.35 -0.10
CA PHE A 91 -7.73 -25.04 0.48
C PHE A 91 -9.17 -24.60 0.18
N ASP A 92 -9.74 -23.83 1.10
CA ASP A 92 -11.10 -23.33 0.98
C ASP A 92 -11.15 -21.89 0.47
N ILE A 93 -10.18 -21.05 0.89
CA ILE A 93 -10.13 -19.64 0.52
C ILE A 93 -8.69 -19.17 0.27
N HIS A 94 -8.58 -18.06 -0.45
CA HIS A 94 -7.41 -17.18 -0.42
C HIS A 94 -7.70 -16.06 0.57
N LEU A 95 -6.84 -15.90 1.58
CA LEU A 95 -6.87 -14.80 2.54
C LEU A 95 -5.80 -13.79 2.13
N GLU A 96 -6.19 -12.53 2.04
CA GLU A 96 -5.34 -11.44 1.56
C GLU A 96 -5.26 -10.31 2.57
N CYS A 97 -4.08 -9.70 2.66
CA CYS A 97 -3.77 -8.54 3.47
C CYS A 97 -3.14 -7.47 2.60
N ASP A 98 -3.86 -6.38 2.41
CA ASP A 98 -3.39 -5.18 1.72
C ASP A 98 -2.78 -4.22 2.70
N VAL A 99 -1.58 -3.75 2.40
CA VAL A 99 -0.86 -2.81 3.26
C VAL A 99 -0.38 -1.63 2.46
N SER A 100 -0.92 -0.46 2.74
CA SER A 100 -0.50 0.80 2.14
C SER A 100 0.05 1.77 3.19
N ALA A 101 0.93 2.68 2.75
CA ALA A 101 1.54 3.64 3.64
C ALA A 101 0.60 4.82 3.91
N LEU A 102 0.51 5.22 5.17
CA LEU A 102 -0.03 6.50 5.63
C LEU A 102 1.06 7.58 5.58
N GLU A 103 0.75 8.79 6.05
CA GLU A 103 1.76 9.84 6.24
C GLU A 103 2.89 9.34 7.16
N ASN A 104 4.14 9.43 6.71
CA ASN A 104 5.29 8.87 7.41
C ASN A 104 6.60 9.60 7.05
N ASP A 105 7.65 9.35 7.84
CA ASP A 105 9.01 9.85 7.61
C ASP A 105 9.95 8.73 7.08
N LEU A 106 9.42 7.62 6.55
CA LEU A 106 10.17 6.47 6.06
C LEU A 106 10.48 6.54 4.56
N GLY A 107 9.91 7.53 3.87
CA GLY A 107 10.11 7.74 2.43
C GLY A 107 9.06 7.10 1.53
N TYR A 108 8.04 6.45 2.08
CA TYR A 108 6.88 6.01 1.31
C TYR A 108 5.97 7.20 1.00
N GLY A 109 5.43 7.25 -0.21
CA GLY A 109 4.28 8.09 -0.53
C GLY A 109 3.01 7.54 0.13
N VAL A 110 2.08 8.42 0.49
CA VAL A 110 0.76 7.99 1.01
C VAL A 110 0.06 7.15 -0.07
N GLY A 111 -0.40 5.96 0.32
CA GLY A 111 -1.00 4.97 -0.56
C GLY A 111 -0.01 4.04 -1.26
N ASP A 112 1.31 4.24 -1.10
CA ASP A 112 2.30 3.29 -1.62
C ASP A 112 2.18 1.94 -0.90
N TRP A 113 2.27 0.85 -1.64
CA TRP A 113 2.41 -0.47 -1.04
C TRP A 113 3.66 -0.56 -0.17
N VAL A 114 3.55 -1.17 1.02
CA VAL A 114 4.66 -1.34 1.95
C VAL A 114 5.34 -2.69 1.73
N PRO A 115 6.52 -2.74 1.09
CA PRO A 115 7.24 -3.96 0.79
C PRO A 115 8.05 -4.49 1.98
N TYR A 116 8.55 -5.74 1.84
CA TYR A 116 9.49 -6.40 2.77
C TYR A 116 8.95 -6.68 4.17
N LEU A 117 7.67 -6.52 4.42
CA LEU A 117 7.06 -7.04 5.66
C LEU A 117 7.10 -8.58 5.67
N THR A 118 7.37 -9.16 6.81
CA THR A 118 6.87 -10.49 7.15
C THR A 118 5.54 -10.29 7.85
N VAL A 119 4.49 -10.92 7.34
CA VAL A 119 3.15 -10.79 7.90
C VAL A 119 2.68 -12.18 8.33
N ASP A 120 2.60 -12.39 9.64
CA ASP A 120 2.02 -13.61 10.19
C ASP A 120 0.51 -13.41 10.37
N TYR A 121 -0.28 -14.46 10.14
CA TYR A 121 -1.71 -14.45 10.35
C TYR A 121 -2.14 -15.55 11.30
N GLN A 122 -3.19 -15.26 12.06
CA GLN A 122 -3.96 -16.23 12.83
C GLN A 122 -5.46 -15.99 12.60
N VAL A 123 -6.19 -17.06 12.33
CA VAL A 123 -7.65 -17.12 12.32
C VAL A 123 -8.06 -17.95 13.52
N ILE A 124 -8.80 -17.34 14.44
CA ILE A 124 -9.13 -17.91 15.75
C ILE A 124 -10.65 -17.97 15.88
N HIS A 125 -11.19 -19.08 16.40
CA HIS A 125 -12.61 -19.16 16.72
C HIS A 125 -12.99 -18.12 17.76
N ASP A 126 -13.95 -17.25 17.45
CA ASP A 126 -14.43 -16.19 18.37
C ASP A 126 -15.42 -16.75 19.42
N ASN A 127 -14.95 -17.79 20.11
CA ASN A 127 -15.71 -18.49 21.15
C ASN A 127 -15.16 -18.27 22.56
N GLY A 128 -14.15 -17.40 22.69
CA GLY A 128 -13.47 -17.08 23.96
C GLY A 128 -12.48 -18.13 24.46
N ASN A 129 -12.26 -19.25 23.73
CA ASN A 129 -11.31 -20.29 24.09
C ASN A 129 -9.92 -20.06 23.49
N GLY A 130 -9.82 -19.28 22.40
CA GLY A 130 -8.59 -19.02 21.67
C GLY A 130 -8.13 -20.20 20.80
N ASP A 131 -9.08 -21.04 20.37
CA ASP A 131 -8.79 -22.17 19.49
C ASP A 131 -8.45 -21.64 18.08
N VAL A 132 -7.23 -21.97 17.59
CA VAL A 132 -6.74 -21.53 16.28
C VAL A 132 -7.33 -22.43 15.19
N ALA A 133 -8.00 -21.83 14.22
CA ALA A 133 -8.54 -22.51 13.04
C ALA A 133 -7.50 -22.57 11.91
N ALA A 134 -6.76 -21.48 11.68
CA ALA A 134 -5.66 -21.43 10.73
C ALA A 134 -4.59 -20.44 11.20
N GLU A 135 -3.32 -20.73 10.89
CA GLU A 135 -2.21 -19.82 11.14
C GLU A 135 -1.08 -20.04 10.15
N GLY A 136 -0.29 -19.02 9.90
CA GLY A 136 0.88 -19.10 9.04
C GLY A 136 1.51 -17.74 8.79
N THR A 137 2.38 -17.70 7.79
CA THR A 137 3.00 -16.48 7.29
C THR A 137 2.56 -16.27 5.84
N PHE A 138 2.09 -15.09 5.53
CA PHE A 138 1.70 -14.72 4.17
C PHE A 138 2.88 -14.74 3.21
N MET A 139 2.61 -15.10 1.98
CA MET A 139 3.52 -14.93 0.86
C MET A 139 3.31 -13.55 0.25
N VAL A 140 4.39 -12.91 -0.19
CA VAL A 140 4.29 -11.71 -1.01
C VAL A 140 3.96 -12.11 -2.45
N MET A 141 2.95 -11.49 -3.04
CA MET A 141 2.51 -11.81 -4.39
C MET A 141 1.93 -10.60 -5.11
N SER A 142 1.48 -10.80 -6.34
CA SER A 142 0.79 -9.77 -7.12
C SER A 142 -0.39 -10.38 -7.84
N ALA A 143 -1.51 -9.68 -7.81
CA ALA A 143 -2.69 -9.92 -8.63
C ALA A 143 -2.88 -8.81 -9.67
N SER A 144 -4.06 -8.73 -10.28
CA SER A 144 -4.35 -7.74 -11.33
C SER A 144 -4.46 -6.30 -10.80
N ASP A 145 -4.75 -6.14 -9.55
CA ASP A 145 -4.92 -4.89 -8.79
C ASP A 145 -3.64 -4.42 -8.10
N GLY A 146 -2.67 -5.31 -7.87
CA GLY A 146 -1.39 -4.91 -7.32
C GLY A 146 -0.66 -5.97 -6.51
N PRO A 147 0.42 -5.55 -5.82
CA PRO A 147 1.14 -6.39 -4.88
C PRO A 147 0.44 -6.42 -3.52
N HIS A 148 0.39 -7.59 -2.90
CA HIS A 148 -0.21 -7.83 -1.59
C HIS A 148 0.49 -8.96 -0.83
N TYR A 149 0.05 -9.21 0.39
CA TYR A 149 0.43 -10.34 1.23
C TYR A 149 -0.75 -11.30 1.32
N GLY A 150 -0.57 -12.58 0.98
CA GLY A 150 -1.70 -13.51 0.96
C GLY A 150 -1.29 -14.98 1.09
N ALA A 151 -2.27 -15.83 1.37
CA ALA A 151 -2.11 -17.27 1.44
C ALA A 151 -3.42 -18.00 1.11
N ASN A 152 -3.32 -19.15 0.46
CA ASN A 152 -4.42 -20.10 0.43
C ASN A 152 -4.49 -20.81 1.79
N ILE A 153 -5.67 -20.84 2.41
CA ILE A 153 -5.88 -21.45 3.71
C ILE A 153 -7.05 -22.43 3.69
N ALA A 154 -6.93 -23.50 4.52
CA ALA A 154 -8.03 -24.38 4.79
C ALA A 154 -8.87 -23.82 5.95
N LEU A 155 -10.12 -23.50 5.70
CA LEU A 155 -11.09 -23.00 6.66
C LEU A 155 -12.46 -23.62 6.39
N PRO A 156 -12.63 -24.92 6.68
CA PRO A 156 -13.80 -25.67 6.23
C PRO A 156 -15.08 -25.38 7.03
N ASP A 157 -14.97 -24.81 8.22
CA ASP A 157 -16.09 -24.66 9.14
C ASP A 157 -16.70 -23.25 9.07
N ALA A 158 -18.04 -23.18 9.02
CA ALA A 158 -18.75 -21.91 9.22
C ALA A 158 -18.70 -21.52 10.70
N ASP A 159 -18.17 -20.33 10.99
CA ASP A 159 -18.10 -19.80 12.36
C ASP A 159 -17.95 -18.28 12.34
N THR A 160 -17.98 -17.68 13.51
CA THR A 160 -17.49 -16.33 13.73
C THR A 160 -16.02 -16.41 14.16
N TYR A 161 -15.15 -15.73 13.44
CA TYR A 161 -13.72 -15.74 13.67
C TYR A 161 -13.19 -14.38 14.11
N LYS A 162 -12.06 -14.43 14.81
CA LYS A 162 -11.16 -13.31 15.02
C LYS A 162 -9.95 -13.49 14.11
N VAL A 163 -9.54 -12.44 13.42
CA VAL A 163 -8.34 -12.42 12.58
C VAL A 163 -7.28 -11.57 13.27
N ILE A 164 -6.05 -12.04 13.27
CA ILE A 164 -4.89 -11.33 13.81
C ILE A 164 -3.81 -11.32 12.74
N PHE A 165 -3.33 -10.13 12.37
CA PHE A 165 -2.15 -9.96 11.54
C PHE A 165 -1.02 -9.34 12.35
N THR A 166 0.16 -9.95 12.28
CA THR A 166 1.37 -9.49 12.96
C THR A 166 2.42 -9.11 11.92
N PHE A 167 2.81 -7.85 11.93
CA PHE A 167 3.77 -7.26 11.00
C PHE A 167 5.14 -7.15 11.65
N HIS A 168 6.15 -7.71 11.00
CA HIS A 168 7.54 -7.63 11.42
C HIS A 168 8.24 -6.48 10.74
N ASN A 169 9.28 -5.94 11.39
CA ASN A 169 10.08 -4.84 10.84
C ASN A 169 10.68 -5.23 9.48
N PRO A 170 10.46 -4.43 8.41
CA PRO A 170 11.02 -4.68 7.08
C PRO A 170 12.55 -4.82 7.04
N GLU A 171 13.28 -4.23 7.99
CA GLU A 171 14.74 -4.37 8.08
C GLU A 171 15.16 -5.81 8.40
N GLU A 172 14.32 -6.63 9.03
CA GLU A 172 14.57 -8.06 9.24
C GLU A 172 14.68 -8.81 7.91
N ASN A 173 14.02 -8.32 6.87
CA ASN A 173 14.09 -8.82 5.50
C ASN A 173 15.09 -8.04 4.61
N GLY A 174 15.93 -7.19 5.23
CA GLY A 174 17.01 -6.49 4.56
C GLY A 174 16.60 -5.20 3.84
N TYR A 175 15.44 -4.63 4.15
CA TYR A 175 15.10 -3.29 3.71
C TYR A 175 16.00 -2.26 4.38
N LEU A 176 16.49 -1.28 3.63
CA LEU A 176 17.44 -0.30 4.14
C LEU A 176 16.92 1.12 3.90
N ILE A 177 17.10 2.00 4.89
CA ILE A 177 16.81 3.43 4.82
C ILE A 177 18.14 4.21 4.83
N HIS A 178 18.24 5.24 4.00
CA HIS A 178 19.35 6.19 4.05
C HIS A 178 19.27 7.02 5.35
N THR A 179 20.39 7.13 6.06
CA THR A 179 20.44 7.83 7.35
C THR A 179 21.21 9.15 7.32
N ASP A 180 21.71 9.56 6.15
CA ASP A 180 22.40 10.83 6.00
C ASP A 180 21.40 12.00 5.84
N ALA A 181 21.83 13.20 6.23
CA ALA A 181 20.97 14.38 6.27
C ALA A 181 20.56 14.92 4.89
N GLU A 182 21.16 14.45 3.80
CA GLU A 182 20.91 14.99 2.45
C GLU A 182 19.93 14.11 1.67
N THR A 183 19.97 12.78 1.89
CA THR A 183 19.20 11.81 1.11
C THR A 183 18.29 10.91 1.94
N GLY A 184 18.45 10.89 3.27
CA GLY A 184 17.58 10.13 4.17
C GLY A 184 16.21 10.77 4.29
N PRO A 185 15.14 9.97 4.45
CA PRO A 185 13.77 10.46 4.59
C PRO A 185 13.52 11.14 5.94
N GLY A 186 14.29 10.81 6.97
CA GLY A 186 14.22 11.46 8.30
C GLY A 186 13.80 10.53 9.43
N GLY A 187 12.97 9.50 9.16
CA GLY A 187 12.55 8.49 10.12
C GLY A 187 13.26 7.15 9.93
N LEU A 188 13.10 6.26 10.89
CA LEU A 188 13.59 4.89 10.87
C LEU A 188 12.49 3.93 11.35
N PHE A 189 12.52 2.68 10.89
CA PHE A 189 11.56 1.66 11.32
C PHE A 189 11.59 1.40 12.83
N ASP A 190 12.76 1.50 13.46
CA ASP A 190 12.90 1.33 14.91
C ASP A 190 12.00 2.26 15.74
N GLU A 191 11.58 3.41 15.19
CA GLU A 191 10.66 4.31 15.86
C GLU A 191 9.25 3.73 15.98
N TYR A 192 8.86 2.90 15.01
CA TYR A 192 7.54 2.26 14.95
C TYR A 192 7.55 0.86 15.59
N PHE A 193 8.68 0.16 15.54
CA PHE A 193 8.84 -1.20 16.04
C PHE A 193 9.58 -1.29 17.37
N ALA A 194 9.76 -0.16 18.10
CA ALA A 194 10.50 -0.10 19.37
C ALA A 194 9.94 -1.04 20.45
N ASP A 195 8.63 -1.24 20.48
CA ASP A 195 7.92 -2.09 21.44
C ASP A 195 7.66 -3.53 20.92
N GLY A 196 8.20 -3.87 19.74
CA GLY A 196 8.02 -5.15 19.07
C GLY A 196 7.20 -5.04 17.79
N ASN A 197 6.69 -6.18 17.33
CA ASN A 197 5.88 -6.26 16.10
C ASN A 197 4.57 -5.49 16.23
N LEU A 198 4.10 -4.96 15.11
CA LEU A 198 2.80 -4.29 15.03
C LEU A 198 1.71 -5.35 14.81
N THR A 199 0.55 -5.15 15.40
CA THR A 199 -0.54 -6.14 15.31
C THR A 199 -1.87 -5.46 15.04
N VAL A 200 -2.60 -5.94 14.03
CA VAL A 200 -4.01 -5.62 13.78
C VAL A 200 -4.85 -6.82 14.19
N GLU A 201 -5.90 -6.57 14.93
CA GLU A 201 -6.87 -7.58 15.37
C GLU A 201 -8.27 -7.16 14.96
N TYR A 202 -9.01 -8.07 14.33
CA TYR A 202 -10.41 -7.86 13.96
C TYR A 202 -11.27 -9.01 14.49
N GLU A 203 -12.33 -8.69 15.23
CA GLU A 203 -13.27 -9.64 15.82
C GLU A 203 -14.61 -9.62 15.08
N GLY A 204 -15.31 -10.73 15.10
CA GLY A 204 -16.67 -10.82 14.54
C GLY A 204 -16.69 -11.02 13.02
N TRP A 205 -15.69 -11.65 12.44
CA TRP A 205 -15.75 -12.10 11.06
C TRP A 205 -16.68 -13.32 10.93
N ASP A 206 -17.92 -13.10 10.48
CA ASP A 206 -18.87 -14.15 10.19
C ASP A 206 -18.53 -14.80 8.86
N TYR A 207 -17.97 -16.00 8.92
CA TYR A 207 -17.57 -16.78 7.76
C TYR A 207 -18.50 -17.95 7.51
N THR A 208 -18.80 -18.18 6.24
CA THR A 208 -19.48 -19.39 5.77
C THR A 208 -18.71 -19.92 4.56
N PRO A 209 -18.35 -21.23 4.53
CA PRO A 209 -17.70 -21.83 3.38
C PRO A 209 -18.46 -21.56 2.08
N MET A 210 -17.75 -21.19 1.04
CA MET A 210 -18.30 -20.86 -0.25
C MET A 210 -18.22 -22.08 -1.18
N GLU A 211 -19.28 -22.30 -1.98
CA GLU A 211 -19.25 -23.25 -3.09
C GLU A 211 -18.84 -22.46 -4.36
N PHE A 212 -17.70 -22.78 -4.94
CA PHE A 212 -17.15 -22.14 -6.14
C PHE A 212 -17.32 -23.01 -7.39
#